data_ad5fe501308334fffb209f284df9bede
#
_entry.id   ad5fe501308334fffb209f284df9bede
#
_cell.length_a   1.000
_cell.length_b   1.000
_cell.length_c   1.000
_cell.angle_alpha   90.00
_cell.angle_beta   90.00
_cell.angle_gamma   90.00
#
_symmetry.space_group_name_H-M   'P 1'
#
loop_
_entity.id
_entity.type
_entity.pdbx_description
1 polymer ?
#
loop_
_entity_poly.entity_id
_entity_poly.type
_entity_poly.pdbx_seq_one_letter_code
_entity_poly.pdbx_strand_id
1 'polypeptide(L)'
;MARYYYKKKKKKFVPKDLASLKELKIKTALMESIPEDITQLYPEARNIKRHFILHIGETNTGKTHDALEDFYNAGSGMYLAPLRLLALEIQEMSLARGINCSLTTGEEKDIRDGAKHLSCTVXXXXRKWI
;
A
#
# COMPACT_ATOMS: atom_id res chain seq x y z
N MET A 1 22.97 3.38 21.83
CA MET A 1 21.77 2.57 21.50
C MET A 1 22.07 1.11 21.72
N ALA A 2 21.44 0.48 22.73
CA ALA A 2 21.63 -0.94 23.03
C ALA A 2 20.73 -1.77 22.12
N ARG A 3 21.31 -2.62 21.28
CA ARG A 3 20.56 -3.60 20.50
C ARG A 3 20.22 -4.79 21.40
N TYR A 4 18.95 -4.91 21.75
CA TYR A 4 18.46 -6.09 22.45
C TYR A 4 18.35 -7.28 21.50
N TYR A 5 19.33 -8.18 21.58
CA TYR A 5 19.27 -9.47 20.87
C TYR A 5 18.52 -10.49 21.72
N TYR A 6 17.30 -10.82 21.33
CA TYR A 6 16.55 -11.89 21.98
C TYR A 6 17.00 -13.24 21.37
N LYS A 7 17.95 -13.90 22.03
CA LYS A 7 18.30 -15.29 21.68
C LYS A 7 17.25 -16.22 22.28
N LYS A 8 16.16 -16.47 21.55
CA LYS A 8 15.24 -17.56 21.88
C LYS A 8 15.94 -18.90 21.61
N LYS A 9 16.15 -19.71 22.64
CA LYS A 9 16.60 -21.10 22.46
C LYS A 9 15.57 -21.83 21.60
N LYS A 10 15.91 -22.16 20.38
CA LYS A 10 15.06 -22.93 19.49
C LYS A 10 15.00 -24.37 19.99
N LYS A 11 13.88 -24.80 20.57
CA LYS A 11 13.62 -26.21 20.79
C LYS A 11 13.59 -26.91 19.43
N LYS A 12 14.40 -27.96 19.25
CA LYS A 12 14.36 -28.79 18.04
C LYS A 12 12.98 -29.45 17.96
N PHE A 13 12.17 -29.03 16.99
CA PHE A 13 10.90 -29.67 16.71
C PHE A 13 11.17 -30.98 15.96
N VAL A 14 10.72 -32.08 16.52
CA VAL A 14 10.82 -33.41 15.89
C VAL A 14 9.42 -33.79 15.41
N PRO A 15 9.18 -33.84 14.11
CA PRO A 15 7.86 -34.19 13.60
C PRO A 15 7.51 -35.63 13.94
N LYS A 16 6.28 -35.86 14.37
CA LYS A 16 5.80 -37.19 14.76
C LYS A 16 5.04 -37.93 13.65
N ASP A 17 4.71 -37.23 12.56
CA ASP A 17 3.95 -37.79 11.45
C ASP A 17 4.35 -37.17 10.09
N LEU A 18 3.87 -37.76 9.01
CA LEU A 18 4.18 -37.34 7.64
C LEU A 18 3.62 -35.95 7.31
N ALA A 19 2.46 -35.59 7.88
CA ALA A 19 1.85 -34.29 7.68
C ALA A 19 2.70 -33.18 8.32
N SER A 20 3.14 -33.39 9.55
CA SER A 20 4.06 -32.48 10.26
C SER A 20 5.38 -32.30 9.53
N LEU A 21 5.89 -33.37 8.89
CA LEU A 21 7.10 -33.30 8.06
C LEU A 21 6.91 -32.41 6.83
N LYS A 22 5.76 -32.56 6.14
CA LYS A 22 5.44 -31.73 4.97
C LYS A 22 5.30 -30.26 5.37
N GLU A 23 4.59 -29.99 6.45
CA GLU A 23 4.41 -28.64 6.98
C GLU A 23 5.75 -28.00 7.35
N LEU A 24 6.63 -28.78 8.00
CA LEU A 24 7.97 -28.30 8.35
C LEU A 24 8.81 -27.97 7.11
N LYS A 25 8.76 -28.82 6.08
CA LYS A 25 9.48 -28.59 4.81
C LYS A 25 9.00 -27.31 4.12
N ILE A 26 7.68 -27.10 4.05
CA ILE A 26 7.09 -25.87 3.47
C ILE A 26 7.55 -24.65 4.26
N LYS A 27 7.45 -24.72 5.58
CA LYS A 27 7.86 -23.63 6.46
C LYS A 27 9.36 -23.30 6.30
N THR A 28 10.23 -24.33 6.23
CA THR A 28 11.66 -24.13 6.03
C THR A 28 11.91 -23.47 4.67
N ALA A 29 11.30 -23.99 3.59
CA ALA A 29 11.46 -23.44 2.26
C ALA A 29 10.98 -21.98 2.19
N LEU A 30 9.86 -21.65 2.85
CA LEU A 30 9.37 -20.27 2.93
C LEU A 30 10.37 -19.36 3.67
N MET A 31 10.90 -19.83 4.81
CA MET A 31 11.88 -19.06 5.59
C MET A 31 13.18 -18.82 4.81
N GLU A 32 13.61 -19.82 4.03
CA GLU A 32 14.80 -19.71 3.18
C GLU A 32 14.58 -18.79 1.98
N SER A 33 13.33 -18.64 1.52
CA SER A 33 13.01 -17.77 0.40
C SER A 33 12.95 -16.28 0.79
N ILE A 34 12.87 -15.98 2.10
CA ILE A 34 12.84 -14.60 2.58
C ILE A 34 14.29 -14.11 2.74
N PRO A 35 14.72 -13.08 2.01
CA PRO A 35 16.07 -12.57 2.16
C PRO A 35 16.28 -11.97 3.56
N GLU A 36 17.48 -12.11 4.09
CA GLU A 36 17.85 -11.50 5.39
C GLU A 36 17.72 -9.99 5.36
N ASP A 37 17.97 -9.41 4.21
CA ASP A 37 17.81 -7.98 3.97
C ASP A 37 16.59 -7.75 3.08
N ILE A 38 15.52 -7.23 3.68
CA ILE A 38 14.26 -6.91 2.98
C ILE A 38 14.48 -5.89 1.86
N THR A 39 15.56 -5.08 1.94
CA THR A 39 15.85 -4.11 0.87
C THR A 39 16.18 -4.78 -0.47
N GLN A 40 16.55 -6.06 -0.46
CA GLN A 40 16.81 -6.81 -1.69
C GLN A 40 15.54 -7.25 -2.42
N LEU A 41 14.38 -7.17 -1.73
CA LEU A 41 13.10 -7.44 -2.37
C LEU A 41 12.75 -6.30 -3.34
N TYR A 42 12.21 -6.67 -4.48
CA TYR A 42 11.72 -5.73 -5.50
C TYR A 42 12.77 -4.72 -5.97
N PRO A 43 13.90 -5.17 -6.53
CA PRO A 43 14.97 -4.25 -6.96
C PRO A 43 14.50 -3.28 -8.05
N GLU A 44 13.60 -3.71 -8.94
CA GLU A 44 13.04 -2.83 -9.99
C GLU A 44 12.26 -1.67 -9.38
N ALA A 45 11.41 -1.97 -8.38
CA ALA A 45 10.65 -0.93 -7.69
C ALA A 45 11.57 0.05 -6.94
N ARG A 46 12.68 -0.42 -6.41
CA ARG A 46 13.64 0.44 -5.69
C ARG A 46 14.43 1.35 -6.64
N ASN A 47 14.63 0.93 -7.88
CA ASN A 47 15.36 1.72 -8.88
C ASN A 47 14.51 2.84 -9.49
N ILE A 48 13.20 2.85 -9.25
CA ILE A 48 12.32 3.93 -9.72
C ILE A 48 12.68 5.22 -8.99
N LYS A 49 13.04 6.25 -9.75
CA LYS A 49 13.26 7.59 -9.19
C LYS A 49 11.92 8.17 -8.76
N ARG A 50 11.81 8.52 -7.50
CA ARG A 50 10.60 9.11 -6.93
C ARG A 50 10.88 10.53 -6.48
N HIS A 51 9.93 11.41 -6.74
CA HIS A 51 9.94 12.76 -6.22
C HIS A 51 8.92 12.82 -5.06
N PHE A 52 9.38 13.22 -3.89
CA PHE A 52 8.54 13.32 -2.70
C PHE A 52 8.24 14.79 -2.42
N ILE A 53 6.97 15.12 -2.30
CA ILE A 53 6.50 16.44 -1.89
C ILE A 53 5.85 16.29 -0.52
N LEU A 54 6.35 17.01 0.46
CA LEU A 54 5.87 16.94 1.84
C LEU A 54 5.17 18.25 2.20
N HIS A 55 3.86 18.19 2.44
CA HIS A 55 3.08 19.32 2.91
C HIS A 55 3.09 19.31 4.45
N ILE A 56 3.86 20.20 5.06
CA ILE A 56 4.07 20.27 6.52
C ILE A 56 3.44 21.57 7.04
N GLY A 57 2.76 21.48 8.17
CA GLY A 57 2.13 22.63 8.80
C GLY A 57 1.10 22.24 9.84
N GLU A 58 0.58 23.22 10.55
CA GLU A 58 -0.48 23.04 11.55
C GLU A 58 -1.82 22.67 10.90
N THR A 59 -2.81 22.33 11.71
CA THR A 59 -4.17 22.06 11.25
C THR A 59 -4.73 23.30 10.53
N ASN A 60 -5.49 23.08 9.46
CA ASN A 60 -6.15 24.13 8.66
C ASN A 60 -5.20 25.10 7.92
N THR A 61 -3.99 24.67 7.59
CA THR A 61 -3.05 25.48 6.80
C THR A 61 -3.07 25.17 5.29
N GLY A 62 -4.10 24.48 4.81
CA GLY A 62 -4.28 24.24 3.38
C GLY A 62 -3.51 23.03 2.80
N LYS A 63 -2.79 22.27 3.61
CA LYS A 63 -1.98 21.13 3.13
C LYS A 63 -2.73 20.18 2.20
N THR A 64 -3.92 19.78 2.61
CA THR A 64 -4.75 18.87 1.82
C THR A 64 -5.20 19.53 0.52
N HIS A 65 -5.56 20.80 0.58
CA HIS A 65 -5.95 21.58 -0.59
C HIS A 65 -4.82 21.59 -1.63
N ASP A 66 -3.61 21.95 -1.22
CA ASP A 66 -2.46 22.03 -2.12
C ASP A 66 -2.13 20.65 -2.74
N ALA A 67 -2.15 19.60 -1.92
CA ALA A 67 -1.92 18.24 -2.40
C ALA A 67 -3.00 17.77 -3.40
N LEU A 68 -4.25 18.18 -3.18
CA LEU A 68 -5.36 17.87 -4.09
C LEU A 68 -5.25 18.67 -5.40
N GLU A 69 -4.79 19.92 -5.37
CA GLU A 69 -4.54 20.68 -6.60
C GLU A 69 -3.47 19.97 -7.46
N ASP A 70 -2.40 19.47 -6.84
CA ASP A 70 -1.40 18.68 -7.55
C ASP A 70 -2.02 17.39 -8.16
N PHE A 71 -2.88 16.71 -7.38
CA PHE A 71 -3.58 15.50 -7.84
C PHE A 71 -4.50 15.82 -9.03
N TYR A 72 -5.26 16.90 -8.98
CA TYR A 72 -6.20 17.28 -10.05
C TYR A 72 -5.49 17.71 -11.33
N ASN A 73 -4.34 18.36 -11.19
CA ASN A 73 -3.57 18.86 -12.34
C ASN A 73 -2.68 17.79 -12.97
N ALA A 74 -2.50 16.64 -12.32
CA ALA A 74 -1.70 15.55 -12.86
C ALA A 74 -2.42 14.85 -14.02
N GLY A 75 -1.67 14.32 -14.96
CA GLY A 75 -2.23 13.53 -16.06
C GLY A 75 -2.80 12.17 -15.62
N SER A 76 -2.40 11.69 -14.46
CA SER A 76 -2.97 10.52 -13.77
C SER A 76 -2.62 10.61 -12.30
N GLY A 77 -3.44 10.03 -11.43
CA GLY A 77 -3.20 10.15 -10.00
C GLY A 77 -3.94 9.13 -9.16
N MET A 78 -3.41 8.89 -7.97
CA MET A 78 -4.07 8.02 -7.00
C MET A 78 -4.14 8.72 -5.65
N TYR A 79 -5.35 8.90 -5.13
CA TYR A 79 -5.57 9.41 -3.79
C TYR A 79 -5.82 8.24 -2.82
N LEU A 80 -5.00 8.14 -1.80
CA LEU A 80 -5.09 7.08 -0.79
C LEU A 80 -5.67 7.64 0.50
N ALA A 81 -6.92 7.33 0.76
CA ALA A 81 -7.65 7.82 1.93
C ALA A 81 -7.53 6.86 3.12
N PRO A 82 -7.41 7.39 4.34
CA PRO A 82 -7.50 6.54 5.53
C PRO A 82 -8.94 6.07 5.82
N LEU A 83 -9.94 6.78 5.35
CA LEU A 83 -11.36 6.50 5.60
C LEU A 83 -12.14 6.44 4.29
N ARG A 84 -13.15 5.56 4.28
CA ARG A 84 -14.03 5.37 3.11
C ARG A 84 -14.70 6.67 2.65
N LEU A 85 -15.25 7.42 3.59
CA LEU A 85 -15.98 8.66 3.27
C LEU A 85 -15.07 9.71 2.62
N LEU A 86 -13.81 9.78 3.04
CA LEU A 86 -12.85 10.68 2.40
C LEU A 86 -12.54 10.25 0.97
N ALA A 87 -12.45 8.95 0.71
CA ALA A 87 -12.24 8.46 -0.66
C ALA A 87 -13.42 8.83 -1.57
N LEU A 88 -14.64 8.67 -1.06
CA LEU A 88 -15.86 9.03 -1.80
C LEU A 88 -15.91 10.54 -2.07
N GLU A 89 -15.67 11.35 -1.05
CA GLU A 89 -15.66 12.82 -1.17
C GLU A 89 -14.69 13.29 -2.27
N ILE A 90 -13.48 12.73 -2.30
CA ILE A 90 -12.49 13.11 -3.31
C ILE A 90 -12.91 12.64 -4.71
N GLN A 91 -13.54 11.48 -4.84
CA GLN A 91 -14.10 11.08 -6.13
C GLN A 91 -15.16 12.08 -6.59
N GLU A 92 -16.13 12.42 -5.73
CA GLU A 92 -17.19 13.36 -6.05
C GLU A 92 -16.63 14.74 -6.45
N MET A 93 -15.67 15.24 -5.69
CA MET A 93 -15.00 16.51 -5.99
C MET A 93 -14.26 16.46 -7.34
N SER A 94 -13.63 15.33 -7.66
CA SER A 94 -12.94 15.13 -8.94
C SER A 94 -13.94 15.17 -10.10
N LEU A 95 -15.05 14.45 -9.95
CA LEU A 95 -16.12 14.40 -10.95
C LEU A 95 -16.74 15.78 -11.17
N ALA A 96 -16.97 16.54 -10.09
CA ALA A 96 -17.49 17.90 -10.16
C ALA A 96 -16.56 18.85 -10.92
N ARG A 97 -15.25 18.54 -10.93
CA ARG A 97 -14.24 19.28 -11.71
C ARG A 97 -14.08 18.77 -13.14
N GLY A 98 -14.86 17.76 -13.54
CA GLY A 98 -14.77 17.15 -14.87
C GLY A 98 -13.64 16.12 -15.02
N ILE A 99 -13.03 15.71 -13.91
CA ILE A 99 -11.95 14.70 -13.92
C ILE A 99 -12.56 13.31 -13.74
N ASN A 100 -12.35 12.44 -14.73
CA ASN A 100 -12.85 11.06 -14.66
C ASN A 100 -12.06 10.28 -13.62
N CYS A 101 -12.68 10.00 -12.49
CA CYS A 101 -12.05 9.40 -11.31
C CYS A 101 -12.81 8.17 -10.86
N SER A 102 -12.12 7.03 -10.78
CA SER A 102 -12.66 5.78 -10.24
C SER A 102 -12.62 5.78 -8.71
N LEU A 103 -13.45 4.94 -8.09
CA LEU A 103 -13.46 4.73 -6.64
C LEU A 103 -13.25 3.26 -6.32
N THR A 104 -12.43 2.98 -5.32
CA THR A 104 -12.31 1.62 -4.77
C THR A 104 -12.15 1.68 -3.26
N THR A 105 -13.16 1.19 -2.56
CA THR A 105 -13.14 1.04 -1.10
C THR A 105 -13.43 -0.41 -0.73
N GLY A 106 -13.44 -0.73 0.56
CA GLY A 106 -13.80 -2.07 1.01
C GLY A 106 -15.24 -2.47 0.73
N GLU A 107 -16.13 -1.50 0.58
CA GLU A 107 -17.58 -1.73 0.39
C GLU A 107 -18.08 -1.29 -0.98
N GLU A 108 -17.48 -0.27 -1.56
CA GLU A 108 -17.91 0.33 -2.82
C GLU A 108 -16.83 0.26 -3.88
N LYS A 109 -17.26 0.06 -5.11
CA LYS A 109 -16.37 0.03 -6.25
C LYS A 109 -17.08 0.66 -7.45
N ASP A 110 -16.60 1.82 -7.88
CA ASP A 110 -17.06 2.52 -9.07
C ASP A 110 -15.87 2.68 -10.03
N ILE A 111 -15.72 1.70 -10.93
CA ILE A 111 -14.63 1.73 -11.92
C ILE A 111 -15.17 2.36 -13.20
N ARG A 112 -14.57 3.45 -13.60
CA ARG A 112 -14.99 4.23 -14.76
C ARG A 112 -14.03 4.01 -15.93
N ASP A 113 -14.58 3.72 -17.09
CA ASP A 113 -13.80 3.48 -18.29
C ASP A 113 -12.99 4.73 -18.66
N GLY A 114 -11.72 4.51 -18.95
CA GLY A 114 -10.81 5.61 -19.32
C GLY A 114 -10.38 6.50 -18.16
N ALA A 115 -10.77 6.18 -16.93
CA ALA A 115 -10.35 6.98 -15.76
C ALA A 115 -8.84 6.82 -15.53
N LYS A 116 -8.15 7.95 -15.46
CA LYS A 116 -6.71 8.00 -15.12
C LYS A 116 -6.49 8.39 -13.67
N HIS A 117 -7.56 8.74 -12.98
CA HIS A 117 -7.52 9.07 -11.55
C HIS A 117 -8.27 8.01 -10.76
N LEU A 118 -7.77 7.72 -9.58
CA LEU A 118 -8.37 6.74 -8.66
C LEU A 118 -8.39 7.32 -7.24
N SER A 119 -9.55 7.30 -6.63
CA SER A 119 -9.67 7.54 -5.19
C SER A 119 -9.91 6.19 -4.49
N CYS A 120 -9.14 5.86 -3.47
CA CYS A 120 -9.31 4.57 -2.80
C CYS A 120 -8.84 4.59 -1.34
N THR A 121 -9.31 3.60 -0.58
CA THR A 121 -8.77 3.38 0.76
C THR A 121 -7.48 2.57 0.67
N VAL A 122 -6.57 2.84 1.58
CA VAL A 122 -5.25 2.20 1.66
C VAL A 122 -5.30 0.68 1.53
N UNK A 123 -6.17 0.24 2.03
CA UNK A 123 -6.35 -1.19 2.02
C UNK A 123 -6.83 -1.70 0.68
N UNK A 124 -7.45 -0.93 -0.03
CA UNK A 124 -7.96 -1.33 -1.28
C UNK A 124 -6.92 -1.18 -2.39
N UNK A 125 -6.07 -0.49 -2.25
CA UNK A 125 -4.97 -0.34 -3.15
C UNK A 125 -4.20 -1.61 -3.38
N UNK A 126 -4.26 -2.30 -2.61
CA UNK A 126 -3.58 -3.55 -2.66
C UNK A 126 -4.32 -4.61 -3.46
N ARG A 127 -5.49 -4.44 -3.63
CA ARG A 127 -6.28 -5.54 -4.22
C ARG A 127 -6.30 -5.65 -5.75
N LYS A 128 -5.95 -4.66 -6.53
CA LYS A 128 -5.98 -4.84 -8.00
C LYS A 128 -5.28 -3.75 -8.84
N TRP A 129 -3.99 -3.56 -8.64
CA TRP A 129 -3.17 -2.82 -9.62
C TRP A 129 -1.88 -3.58 -9.97
N ILE A 130 -1.95 -4.91 -9.86
CA ILE A 130 -0.91 -5.82 -10.33
C ILE A 130 -1.48 -6.66 -11.46
#